data_46d51f4f6ca288ec68ea6e05fdb21c94
#
_entry.id   46d51f4f6ca288ec68ea6e05fdb21c94
#
_cell.length_a   1.000
_cell.length_b   1.000
_cell.length_c   1.000
_cell.angle_alpha   90.00
_cell.angle_beta   90.00
_cell.angle_gamma   90.00
#
_symmetry.space_group_name_H-M   'P 1'
#
loop_
_entity.id
_entity.type
_entity.pdbx_description
1 polymer ?
#
loop_
_entity_poly.entity_id
_entity_poly.type
_entity_poly.pdbx_seq_one_letter_code
_entity_poly.pdbx_strand_id
1 'polypeptide(L)'
;MPIDEFSLIETFFRRPVTPAAGVLAGIGDDCALLDRVAGVLAVTTDTLVADIHFPAAAPAFDIAQRALRVNLSDLAAMGAVPRWFLLALTLPTAERACKSANV
;
A
#
# COMPACT_ATOMS: atom_id res chain seq x y z
N MET A 1 18.05 16.56 6.01
CA MET A 1 18.37 15.18 6.42
C MET A 1 17.48 14.21 5.64
N PRO A 2 18.03 13.19 5.05
CA PRO A 2 17.20 12.15 4.46
C PRO A 2 16.36 11.49 5.56
N ILE A 3 15.09 11.24 5.25
CA ILE A 3 14.20 10.49 6.14
C ILE A 3 14.57 9.01 6.03
N ASP A 4 14.84 8.36 7.15
CA ASP A 4 15.05 6.93 7.17
C ASP A 4 13.73 6.15 6.98
N GLU A 5 13.86 4.85 6.69
CA GLU A 5 12.72 3.99 6.40
C GLU A 5 11.68 3.98 7.53
N PHE A 6 12.12 3.84 8.77
CA PHE A 6 11.21 3.74 9.92
C PHE A 6 10.48 5.06 10.16
N SER A 7 11.17 6.19 10.03
CA SER A 7 10.55 7.52 10.14
C SER A 7 9.54 7.76 9.02
N LEU A 8 9.80 7.28 7.82
CA LEU A 8 8.88 7.35 6.69
C LEU A 8 7.60 6.55 6.98
N ILE A 9 7.74 5.33 7.43
CA ILE A 9 6.61 4.45 7.77
C ILE A 9 5.78 5.06 8.90
N GLU A 10 6.42 5.50 9.96
CA GLU A 10 5.76 6.08 11.12
C GLU A 10 4.98 7.34 10.76
N THR A 11 5.58 8.21 9.96
CA THR A 11 4.99 9.52 9.63
C THR A 11 3.82 9.40 8.65
N PHE A 12 3.95 8.56 7.61
CA PHE A 12 3.02 8.58 6.48
C PHE A 12 2.09 7.37 6.40
N PHE A 13 2.48 6.24 6.96
CA PHE A 13 1.76 4.98 6.72
C PHE A 13 1.14 4.37 7.96
N ARG A 14 1.69 4.61 9.14
CA ARG A 14 1.17 4.01 10.36
C ARG A 14 -0.25 4.49 10.64
N ARG A 15 -1.13 3.54 10.91
CA ARG A 15 -2.52 3.78 11.30
C ARG A 15 -2.86 2.93 12.53
N PRO A 16 -3.80 3.36 13.37
CA PRO A 16 -4.31 2.52 14.44
C PRO A 16 -4.84 1.20 13.90
N VAL A 17 -4.54 0.11 14.60
CA VAL A 17 -5.14 -1.20 14.30
C VAL A 17 -6.62 -1.15 14.61
N THR A 18 -7.44 -1.68 13.69
CA THR A 18 -8.88 -1.76 13.86
C THR A 18 -9.28 -3.24 13.95
N PRO A 19 -9.42 -3.81 15.16
CA PRO A 19 -9.77 -5.22 15.33
C PRO A 19 -11.08 -5.58 14.66
N ALA A 20 -12.05 -4.67 14.62
CA ALA A 20 -13.31 -4.85 13.92
C ALA A 20 -13.16 -5.10 12.41
N ALA A 21 -12.06 -4.65 11.79
CA ALA A 21 -11.73 -4.94 10.40
C ALA A 21 -10.97 -6.25 10.22
N GLY A 22 -10.74 -7.01 11.29
CA GLY A 22 -10.00 -8.27 11.25
C GLY A 22 -8.48 -8.13 11.23
N VAL A 23 -7.94 -6.97 11.56
CA VAL A 23 -6.51 -6.73 11.67
C VAL A 23 -6.11 -6.82 13.14
N LEU A 24 -5.36 -7.86 13.51
CA LEU A 24 -4.88 -8.08 14.88
C LEU A 24 -3.52 -7.44 15.11
N ALA A 25 -2.66 -7.44 14.10
CA ALA A 25 -1.41 -6.71 14.09
C ALA A 25 -1.21 -6.09 12.70
N GLY A 26 -0.94 -4.81 12.65
CA GLY A 26 -0.71 -4.04 11.42
C GLY A 26 0.74 -3.61 11.25
N ILE A 27 0.93 -2.40 10.75
CA ILE A 27 2.26 -1.82 10.50
C ILE A 27 3.03 -1.67 11.82
N GLY A 28 4.31 -2.00 11.80
CA GLY A 28 5.23 -1.83 12.93
C GLY A 28 5.75 -3.14 13.52
N ASP A 29 5.45 -4.27 12.89
CA ASP A 29 5.95 -5.59 13.27
C ASP A 29 6.45 -6.33 12.02
N ASP A 30 7.02 -7.51 12.21
CA ASP A 30 7.62 -8.33 11.14
C ASP A 30 6.58 -8.80 10.12
N CYS A 31 5.34 -8.97 10.54
CA CYS A 31 4.23 -9.31 9.64
C CYS A 31 2.90 -8.74 10.16
N ALA A 32 1.92 -8.69 9.28
CA ALA A 32 0.54 -8.43 9.68
C ALA A 32 -0.12 -9.71 10.18
N LEU A 33 -0.94 -9.59 11.20
CA LEU A 33 -1.81 -10.67 11.68
C LEU A 33 -3.26 -10.32 11.35
N LEU A 34 -3.88 -11.19 10.57
CA LEU A 34 -5.27 -11.05 10.18
C LEU A 34 -6.09 -12.13 10.89
N ASP A 35 -7.28 -11.76 11.33
CA ASP A 35 -8.19 -12.70 11.93
C ASP A 35 -8.74 -13.68 10.88
N ARG A 36 -9.36 -14.74 11.33
CA ARG A 36 -9.88 -15.81 10.48
C ARG A 36 -10.82 -15.27 9.41
N VAL A 37 -10.60 -15.73 8.20
CA VAL A 37 -11.51 -15.48 7.07
C VAL A 37 -12.32 -16.73 6.84
N ALA A 38 -13.65 -16.59 6.84
CA ALA A 38 -14.54 -17.68 6.44
C ALA A 38 -14.60 -17.74 4.91
N GLY A 39 -14.38 -18.93 4.35
CA GLY A 39 -14.44 -19.15 2.91
C GLY A 39 -13.10 -19.00 2.19
N VAL A 40 -13.17 -18.75 0.89
CA VAL A 40 -12.00 -18.64 0.01
C VAL A 40 -11.43 -17.23 0.08
N LEU A 41 -10.12 -17.13 0.24
CA LEU A 41 -9.39 -15.87 0.20
C LEU A 41 -8.83 -15.66 -1.20
N ALA A 42 -9.22 -14.55 -1.85
CA ALA A 42 -8.61 -14.09 -3.10
C ALA A 42 -7.49 -13.10 -2.78
N VAL A 43 -6.31 -13.33 -3.34
CA VAL A 43 -5.13 -12.49 -3.12
C VAL A 43 -4.58 -12.08 -4.47
N THR A 44 -4.29 -10.80 -4.63
CA THR A 44 -3.65 -10.25 -5.83
C THR A 44 -2.55 -9.28 -5.43
N THR A 45 -1.57 -9.11 -6.29
CA THR A 45 -0.48 -8.15 -6.12
C THR A 45 0.02 -7.69 -7.47
N ASP A 46 0.38 -6.42 -7.58
CA ASP A 46 0.96 -5.82 -8.78
C ASP A 46 2.16 -4.97 -8.40
N THR A 47 3.17 -4.99 -9.28
CA THR A 47 4.33 -4.11 -9.19
C THR A 47 4.17 -2.97 -10.19
N LEU A 48 4.37 -1.74 -9.74
CA LEU A 48 4.41 -0.56 -10.58
C LEU A 48 5.84 -0.01 -10.66
N VAL A 49 6.32 0.17 -11.89
CA VAL A 49 7.69 0.63 -12.16
C VAL A 49 7.61 1.95 -12.94
N ALA A 50 8.37 2.96 -12.50
CA ALA A 50 8.47 4.24 -13.19
C ALA A 50 8.92 4.06 -14.65
N ASP A 51 8.36 4.86 -15.55
CA ASP A 51 8.57 4.83 -17.00
C ASP A 51 8.13 3.55 -17.72
N ILE A 52 7.59 2.58 -17.00
CA ILE A 52 6.96 1.38 -17.57
C ILE A 52 5.45 1.44 -17.34
N HIS A 53 5.02 1.62 -16.10
CA HIS A 53 3.61 1.62 -15.72
C HIS A 53 3.05 3.02 -15.48
N PHE A 54 3.92 4.00 -15.22
CA PHE A 54 3.58 5.40 -15.05
C PHE A 54 4.78 6.29 -15.41
N PRO A 55 4.57 7.55 -15.87
CA PRO A 55 5.68 8.50 -16.10
C PRO A 55 6.44 8.78 -14.80
N ALA A 56 7.78 8.88 -14.85
CA ALA A 56 8.60 9.17 -13.68
C ALA A 56 8.24 10.49 -12.99
N ALA A 57 7.68 11.45 -13.76
CA ALA A 57 7.24 12.75 -13.25
C ALA A 57 5.76 12.74 -12.78
N ALA A 58 5.08 11.59 -12.77
CA ALA A 58 3.70 11.52 -12.34
C ALA A 58 3.55 11.93 -10.88
N PRO A 59 2.47 12.65 -10.50
CA PRO A 59 2.18 12.97 -9.12
C PRO A 59 2.02 11.72 -8.26
N ALA A 60 2.50 11.77 -7.01
CA ALA A 60 2.41 10.64 -6.09
C ALA A 60 0.98 10.16 -5.87
N PHE A 61 0.01 11.08 -5.85
CA PHE A 61 -1.40 10.75 -5.74
C PHE A 61 -1.88 9.87 -6.90
N ASP A 62 -1.50 10.19 -8.12
CA ASP A 62 -1.90 9.43 -9.31
C ASP A 62 -1.27 8.04 -9.32
N ILE A 63 -0.01 7.93 -8.89
CA ILE A 63 0.70 6.66 -8.74
C ILE A 63 -0.02 5.79 -7.70
N ALA A 64 -0.33 6.35 -6.53
CA ALA A 64 -1.03 5.65 -5.47
C ALA A 64 -2.43 5.19 -5.88
N GLN A 65 -3.19 6.04 -6.57
CA GLN A 65 -4.49 5.67 -7.12
C GLN A 65 -4.38 4.51 -8.12
N ARG A 66 -3.42 4.59 -9.02
CA ARG A 66 -3.20 3.51 -9.99
C ARG A 66 -2.83 2.20 -9.29
N ALA A 67 -1.91 2.24 -8.34
CA ALA A 67 -1.49 1.07 -7.58
C ALA A 67 -2.68 0.38 -6.89
N LEU A 68 -3.58 1.15 -6.28
CA LEU A 68 -4.76 0.59 -5.64
C LEU A 68 -5.78 0.08 -6.66
N ARG A 69 -6.07 0.86 -7.69
CA ARG A 69 -7.14 0.56 -8.66
C ARG A 69 -6.87 -0.67 -9.50
N VAL A 70 -5.63 -0.94 -9.90
CA VAL A 70 -5.31 -2.16 -10.66
C VAL A 70 -5.58 -3.42 -9.84
N ASN A 71 -5.26 -3.39 -8.55
CA ASN A 71 -5.56 -4.49 -7.65
C ASN A 71 -7.06 -4.63 -7.37
N LEU A 72 -7.78 -3.53 -7.18
CA LEU A 72 -9.25 -3.56 -7.03
C LEU A 72 -9.94 -4.10 -8.28
N SER A 73 -9.42 -3.76 -9.47
CA SER A 73 -9.94 -4.27 -10.74
C SER A 73 -9.80 -5.80 -10.84
N ASP A 74 -8.66 -6.36 -10.44
CA ASP A 74 -8.43 -7.80 -10.44
C ASP A 74 -9.34 -8.53 -9.45
N LEU A 75 -9.55 -7.97 -8.26
CA LEU A 75 -10.49 -8.51 -7.28
C LEU A 75 -11.93 -8.47 -7.81
N ALA A 76 -12.32 -7.36 -8.45
CA ALA A 76 -13.65 -7.23 -9.05
C ALA A 76 -13.89 -8.25 -10.16
N ALA A 77 -12.88 -8.52 -10.99
CA ALA A 77 -12.95 -9.54 -12.04
C ALA A 77 -13.21 -10.94 -11.49
N MET A 78 -12.76 -11.22 -10.26
CA MET A 78 -12.98 -12.49 -9.56
C MET A 78 -14.22 -12.48 -8.65
N GLY A 79 -14.99 -11.39 -8.63
CA GLY A 79 -16.14 -11.25 -7.74
C GLY A 79 -15.79 -11.16 -6.26
N ALA A 80 -14.56 -10.79 -5.93
CA ALA A 80 -14.08 -10.70 -4.56
C ALA A 80 -14.36 -9.34 -3.93
N VAL A 81 -14.61 -9.35 -2.62
CA VAL A 81 -14.77 -8.12 -1.82
C VAL A 81 -13.42 -7.71 -1.25
N PRO A 82 -12.92 -6.50 -1.55
CA PRO A 82 -11.66 -6.02 -0.98
C PRO A 82 -11.79 -5.78 0.52
N ARG A 83 -10.84 -6.29 1.30
CA ARG A 83 -10.84 -6.16 2.76
C ARG A 83 -9.56 -5.54 3.31
N TRP A 84 -8.42 -5.97 2.82
CA TRP A 84 -7.11 -5.52 3.26
C TRP A 84 -6.19 -5.30 2.08
N PHE A 85 -5.15 -4.52 2.29
CA PHE A 85 -4.06 -4.43 1.33
C PHE A 85 -2.72 -4.44 2.04
N LEU A 86 -1.71 -4.88 1.33
CA LEU A 86 -0.30 -4.77 1.69
C LEU A 86 0.36 -3.80 0.71
N LEU A 87 1.24 -2.98 1.21
CA LEU A 87 2.02 -2.07 0.38
C LEU A 87 3.50 -2.44 0.47
N ALA A 88 4.07 -2.87 -0.66
CA ALA A 88 5.50 -3.01 -0.85
C ALA A 88 5.97 -1.79 -1.66
N LEU A 89 6.64 -0.85 -1.01
CA LEU A 89 7.00 0.42 -1.60
C LEU A 89 8.51 0.52 -1.79
N THR A 90 8.94 0.78 -3.03
CA THR A 90 10.32 1.11 -3.36
C THR A 90 10.36 2.51 -3.93
N LEU A 91 11.08 3.39 -3.29
CA LEU A 91 11.21 4.79 -3.69
C LEU A 91 12.65 5.08 -4.18
N PRO A 92 12.82 5.91 -5.23
CA PRO A 92 14.15 6.24 -5.73
C PRO A 92 14.99 7.02 -4.71
N THR A 93 14.37 7.91 -3.92
CA THR A 93 14.99 8.60 -2.77
C THR A 93 13.90 8.99 -1.77
N ALA A 94 14.23 9.01 -0.47
CA ALA A 94 13.30 9.44 0.57
C ALA A 94 12.89 10.92 0.43
N GLU A 95 13.74 11.77 -0.13
CA GLU A 95 13.45 13.18 -0.40
C GLU A 95 12.32 13.37 -1.41
N ARG A 96 12.21 12.50 -2.41
CA ARG A 96 11.13 12.57 -3.39
C ARG A 96 9.78 12.20 -2.78
N ALA A 97 9.76 11.23 -1.87
CA ALA A 97 8.54 10.87 -1.16
C ALA A 97 8.01 12.03 -0.31
N CYS A 98 8.91 12.76 0.35
CA CYS A 98 8.53 13.88 1.20
C CYS A 98 7.97 15.07 0.40
N LYS A 99 8.57 15.36 -0.78
CA LYS A 99 8.10 16.45 -1.65
C LYS A 99 6.76 16.17 -2.32
N SER A 100 6.46 14.91 -2.60
CA SER A 100 5.20 14.53 -3.21
C SER A 100 4.05 14.37 -2.23
N ALA A 101 4.33 14.25 -0.94
CA ALA A 101 3.30 14.18 0.10
C ALA A 101 2.78 15.56 0.56
N ASN A 102 3.44 16.63 0.15
CA ASN A 102 3.09 18.02 0.51
C ASN A 102 2.28 18.76 -0.59
N VAL A 103 1.68 18.04 -1.48
CA VAL A 103 0.80 18.62 -2.51
C VAL A 103 -0.65 18.26 -2.24
#